data_e6170e66b87795a201ec3f71950dfacb
#
_entry.id   e6170e66b87795a201ec3f71950dfacb
#
_cell.length_a   1.000
_cell.length_b   1.000
_cell.length_c   1.000
_cell.angle_alpha   90.00
_cell.angle_beta   90.00
_cell.angle_gamma   90.00
#
_symmetry.space_group_name_H-M   'P 1'
#
loop_
_entity.id
_entity.type
_entity.pdbx_description
1 polymer ?
#
loop_
_entity_poly.entity_id
_entity_poly.type
_entity_poly.pdbx_seq_one_letter_code
_entity_poly.pdbx_strand_id
1 'polypeptide(L)'
;MEQKTNKTTYGMTREQEQQASRLFGRHVSGAKALALCLGALLACASPMLLGLRLWAAIPPLVQTGFVSPEGVDDSMPRAVLAFGVPGLFCVLTLICHAQLWLHQRAQKLPPMSVRMLGRWTVPVFSVLLSGFWLMRAAGESAGAAFFVPCLLALLLLLTGAHFFDCPRSGKFTFHLKRIEYKENAWRKTHRLAGICWMLAGLLLLGLLFGMGRIPALSAVPLLLLLLAPLPAAGIFAKRDSEE
;
A
#
# COMPACT_ATOMS: atom_id res chain seq x y z
N MET A 1 -46.49 16.51 -0.85
CA MET A 1 -45.22 16.53 -0.04
C MET A 1 -44.16 15.77 -0.80
N GLU A 2 -43.33 16.47 -1.59
CA GLU A 2 -42.20 15.86 -2.29
C GLU A 2 -41.11 15.53 -1.28
N GLN A 3 -40.88 14.26 -1.04
CA GLN A 3 -39.68 13.80 -0.36
C GLN A 3 -38.47 14.21 -1.25
N LYS A 4 -37.81 15.32 -0.91
CA LYS A 4 -36.49 15.65 -1.40
C LYS A 4 -35.56 14.46 -1.05
N THR A 5 -35.43 13.53 -1.95
CA THR A 5 -34.44 12.46 -1.87
C THR A 5 -33.05 13.11 -1.84
N ASN A 6 -32.47 13.15 -0.65
CA ASN A 6 -31.16 13.72 -0.40
C ASN A 6 -30.14 12.80 -1.08
N LYS A 7 -29.93 12.99 -2.39
CA LYS A 7 -28.95 12.25 -3.19
C LYS A 7 -27.55 12.70 -2.77
N THR A 8 -26.72 11.73 -2.44
CA THR A 8 -25.31 11.98 -2.17
C THR A 8 -24.57 12.41 -3.44
N THR A 9 -23.33 12.87 -3.31
CA THR A 9 -22.45 13.28 -4.43
C THR A 9 -22.36 12.24 -5.56
N TYR A 10 -22.77 11.01 -5.31
CA TYR A 10 -22.75 9.88 -6.26
C TYR A 10 -24.14 9.45 -6.73
N GLY A 11 -25.18 10.22 -6.47
CA GLY A 11 -26.56 9.94 -6.93
C GLY A 11 -27.27 8.80 -6.22
N MET A 12 -26.68 8.22 -5.17
CA MET A 12 -27.28 7.18 -4.34
C MET A 12 -28.10 7.79 -3.19
N THR A 13 -29.14 7.09 -2.73
CA THR A 13 -29.81 7.45 -1.48
C THR A 13 -28.90 7.15 -0.29
N ARG A 14 -29.10 7.83 0.85
CA ARG A 14 -28.32 7.55 2.09
C ARG A 14 -28.38 6.08 2.51
N GLU A 15 -29.50 5.41 2.29
CA GLU A 15 -29.66 3.99 2.60
C GLU A 15 -28.82 3.11 1.67
N GLN A 16 -28.82 3.43 0.36
CA GLN A 16 -28.00 2.74 -0.62
C GLN A 16 -26.51 2.96 -0.34
N GLU A 17 -26.11 4.16 0.08
CA GLU A 17 -24.72 4.45 0.46
C GLU A 17 -24.33 3.69 1.74
N GLN A 18 -25.22 3.59 2.73
CA GLN A 18 -24.99 2.80 3.93
C GLN A 18 -24.89 1.30 3.61
N GLN A 19 -25.76 0.80 2.74
CA GLN A 19 -25.76 -0.60 2.31
C GLN A 19 -24.52 -0.93 1.46
N ALA A 20 -24.14 -0.05 0.53
CA ALA A 20 -22.91 -0.17 -0.24
C ALA A 20 -21.66 -0.07 0.65
N SER A 21 -21.66 0.82 1.66
CA SER A 21 -20.53 0.91 2.59
C SER A 21 -20.39 -0.30 3.51
N ARG A 22 -21.49 -0.98 3.83
CA ARG A 22 -21.47 -2.26 4.56
C ARG A 22 -20.92 -3.41 3.72
N LEU A 23 -21.29 -3.46 2.44
CA LEU A 23 -20.91 -4.54 1.52
C LEU A 23 -19.55 -4.31 0.86
N PHE A 24 -19.23 -3.07 0.49
CA PHE A 24 -18.10 -2.75 -0.40
C PHE A 24 -17.06 -1.78 0.21
N GLY A 25 -17.26 -1.35 1.44
CA GLY A 25 -16.42 -0.34 2.07
C GLY A 25 -16.78 1.10 1.64
N ARG A 26 -16.14 2.09 2.26
CA ARG A 26 -16.41 3.52 1.99
C ARG A 26 -15.82 3.99 0.68
N HIS A 27 -16.51 4.92 0.02
CA HIS A 27 -15.93 5.70 -1.07
C HIS A 27 -14.67 6.43 -0.61
N VAL A 28 -13.60 6.30 -1.37
CA VAL A 28 -12.34 6.98 -1.09
C VAL A 28 -12.36 8.35 -1.75
N SER A 29 -12.22 9.44 -0.97
CA SER A 29 -12.07 10.78 -1.53
C SER A 29 -10.86 10.89 -2.45
N GLY A 30 -10.83 11.86 -3.38
CA GLY A 30 -9.72 12.05 -4.31
C GLY A 30 -8.35 12.15 -3.63
N ALA A 31 -8.27 12.90 -2.50
CA ALA A 31 -7.03 13.02 -1.72
C ALA A 31 -6.57 11.67 -1.12
N LYS A 32 -7.51 10.84 -0.66
CA LYS A 32 -7.19 9.49 -0.16
C LYS A 32 -6.77 8.57 -1.29
N ALA A 33 -7.46 8.64 -2.45
CA ALA A 33 -7.09 7.87 -3.63
C ALA A 33 -5.67 8.22 -4.08
N LEU A 34 -5.32 9.50 -4.08
CA LEU A 34 -3.96 9.97 -4.38
C LEU A 34 -2.93 9.46 -3.36
N ALA A 35 -3.21 9.54 -2.06
CA ALA A 35 -2.32 9.03 -1.02
C ALA A 35 -2.06 7.53 -1.15
N LEU A 36 -3.11 6.74 -1.44
CA LEU A 36 -2.98 5.31 -1.71
C LEU A 36 -2.19 5.01 -2.97
N CYS A 37 -2.40 5.79 -4.03
CA CYS A 37 -1.64 5.68 -5.28
C CYS A 37 -0.16 5.99 -5.07
N LEU A 38 0.16 7.09 -4.38
CA LEU A 38 1.54 7.46 -4.05
C LEU A 38 2.22 6.40 -3.17
N GLY A 39 1.54 5.90 -2.15
CA GLY A 39 2.07 4.81 -1.32
C GLY A 39 2.36 3.53 -2.12
N ALA A 40 1.46 3.16 -3.03
CA ALA A 40 1.63 2.01 -3.90
C ALA A 40 2.79 2.21 -4.90
N LEU A 41 2.93 3.41 -5.48
CA LEU A 41 4.04 3.75 -6.38
C LEU A 41 5.39 3.75 -5.67
N LEU A 42 5.48 4.33 -4.48
CA LEU A 42 6.70 4.33 -3.68
C LEU A 42 7.11 2.90 -3.29
N ALA A 43 6.15 2.06 -2.91
CA ALA A 43 6.42 0.65 -2.66
C ALA A 43 6.91 -0.05 -3.94
N CYS A 44 6.25 0.20 -5.07
CA CYS A 44 6.59 -0.38 -6.37
C CYS A 44 7.98 0.04 -6.87
N ALA A 45 8.37 1.29 -6.63
CA ALA A 45 9.67 1.83 -7.01
C ALA A 45 10.80 1.47 -6.01
N SER A 46 10.46 1.00 -4.80
CA SER A 46 11.46 0.72 -3.77
C SER A 46 12.59 -0.25 -4.18
N PRO A 47 12.36 -1.28 -5.06
CA PRO A 47 13.44 -2.13 -5.54
C PRO A 47 14.52 -1.38 -6.35
N MET A 48 14.21 -0.19 -6.90
CA MET A 48 15.23 0.64 -7.56
C MET A 48 16.33 1.07 -6.60
N LEU A 49 16.00 1.31 -5.31
CA LEU A 49 16.99 1.60 -4.27
C LEU A 49 17.92 0.41 -4.04
N LEU A 50 17.38 -0.82 -4.08
CA LEU A 50 18.18 -2.04 -4.01
C LEU A 50 19.09 -2.18 -5.24
N GLY A 51 18.56 -1.88 -6.42
CA GLY A 51 19.33 -1.85 -7.68
C GLY A 51 20.49 -0.86 -7.62
N LEU A 52 20.26 0.35 -7.07
CA LEU A 52 21.31 1.34 -6.84
C LEU A 52 22.38 0.85 -5.86
N ARG A 53 21.96 0.27 -4.73
CA ARG A 53 22.88 -0.28 -3.72
C ARG A 53 23.74 -1.39 -4.29
N LEU A 54 23.16 -2.31 -5.04
CA LEU A 54 23.83 -3.48 -5.60
C LEU A 54 24.48 -3.20 -6.96
N TRP A 55 24.45 -1.97 -7.45
CA TRP A 55 24.86 -1.62 -8.82
C TRP A 55 26.26 -2.12 -9.21
N ALA A 56 27.22 -2.03 -8.31
CA ALA A 56 28.57 -2.48 -8.54
C ALA A 56 28.74 -4.02 -8.53
N ALA A 57 27.87 -4.73 -7.82
CA ALA A 57 27.86 -6.17 -7.72
C ALA A 57 27.11 -6.85 -8.88
N ILE A 58 26.15 -6.15 -9.51
CA ILE A 58 25.38 -6.69 -10.63
C ILE A 58 26.21 -6.59 -11.91
N PRO A 59 26.43 -7.69 -12.66
CA PRO A 59 27.15 -7.67 -13.93
C PRO A 59 26.43 -6.79 -14.95
N PRO A 60 27.16 -6.20 -15.95
CA PRO A 60 26.55 -5.34 -16.97
C PRO A 60 25.42 -6.01 -17.76
N LEU A 61 25.56 -7.31 -18.02
CA LEU A 61 24.55 -8.18 -18.62
C LEU A 61 24.18 -9.26 -17.61
N VAL A 62 22.89 -9.39 -17.33
CA VAL A 62 22.33 -10.37 -16.40
C VAL A 62 21.64 -11.46 -17.20
N GLN A 63 22.01 -12.71 -17.00
CA GLN A 63 21.33 -13.83 -17.61
C GLN A 63 19.92 -13.99 -17.00
N THR A 64 18.91 -14.03 -17.87
CA THR A 64 17.50 -14.13 -17.44
C THR A 64 17.10 -15.54 -17.05
N GLY A 65 17.87 -16.54 -17.50
CA GLY A 65 17.55 -17.95 -17.37
C GLY A 65 16.48 -18.41 -18.35
N PHE A 66 16.04 -17.55 -19.25
CA PHE A 66 15.24 -17.95 -20.41
C PHE A 66 16.20 -18.33 -21.55
N VAL A 67 15.89 -19.45 -22.19
CA VAL A 67 16.61 -19.89 -23.38
C VAL A 67 15.72 -19.59 -24.56
N SER A 68 16.24 -18.86 -25.55
CA SER A 68 15.50 -18.58 -26.79
C SER A 68 15.26 -19.91 -27.55
N PRO A 69 14.27 -19.96 -28.46
CA PRO A 69 14.06 -21.14 -29.31
C PRO A 69 15.30 -21.55 -30.12
N GLU A 70 16.23 -20.61 -30.30
CA GLU A 70 17.50 -20.79 -31.00
C GLU A 70 18.64 -21.32 -30.10
N GLY A 71 18.32 -21.58 -28.82
CA GLY A 71 19.29 -22.12 -27.83
C GLY A 71 20.27 -21.07 -27.29
N VAL A 72 20.01 -19.78 -27.49
CA VAL A 72 20.83 -18.68 -26.96
C VAL A 72 20.29 -18.26 -25.61
N ASP A 73 21.16 -18.17 -24.60
CA ASP A 73 20.79 -17.64 -23.28
C ASP A 73 20.44 -16.15 -23.40
N ASP A 74 19.20 -15.82 -23.08
CA ASP A 74 18.76 -14.43 -23.05
C ASP A 74 19.40 -13.67 -21.89
N SER A 75 19.97 -12.52 -22.21
CA SER A 75 20.52 -11.60 -21.23
C SER A 75 19.88 -10.23 -21.33
N MET A 76 19.78 -9.54 -20.19
CA MET A 76 19.30 -8.17 -20.15
C MET A 76 20.33 -7.24 -19.52
N PRO A 77 20.41 -5.97 -19.95
CA PRO A 77 21.24 -4.96 -19.29
C PRO A 77 20.83 -4.80 -17.81
N ARG A 78 21.80 -4.66 -16.91
CA ARG A 78 21.54 -4.44 -15.48
C ARG A 78 20.62 -3.24 -15.22
N ALA A 79 20.70 -2.18 -16.07
CA ALA A 79 19.83 -1.01 -15.97
C ALA A 79 18.34 -1.36 -16.18
N VAL A 80 18.07 -2.29 -17.09
CA VAL A 80 16.71 -2.77 -17.35
C VAL A 80 16.20 -3.55 -16.13
N LEU A 81 17.01 -4.42 -15.54
CA LEU A 81 16.65 -5.14 -14.34
C LEU A 81 16.42 -4.20 -13.15
N ALA A 82 17.33 -3.24 -12.93
CA ALA A 82 17.30 -2.37 -11.75
C ALA A 82 16.22 -1.29 -11.81
N PHE A 83 15.92 -0.75 -12.99
CA PHE A 83 15.02 0.39 -13.16
C PHE A 83 13.87 0.11 -14.13
N GLY A 84 14.12 -0.60 -15.23
CA GLY A 84 13.12 -0.88 -16.26
C GLY A 84 12.01 -1.78 -15.72
N VAL A 85 12.36 -2.88 -15.05
CA VAL A 85 11.36 -3.82 -14.50
C VAL A 85 10.51 -3.17 -13.39
N PRO A 86 11.07 -2.55 -12.34
CA PRO A 86 10.25 -1.83 -11.36
C PRO A 86 9.49 -0.65 -11.99
N GLY A 87 10.07 0.03 -12.98
CA GLY A 87 9.42 1.11 -13.72
C GLY A 87 8.18 0.63 -14.48
N LEU A 88 8.24 -0.53 -15.13
CA LEU A 88 7.08 -1.15 -15.76
C LEU A 88 5.98 -1.45 -14.73
N PHE A 89 6.34 -2.00 -13.57
CA PHE A 89 5.39 -2.22 -12.48
C PHE A 89 4.79 -0.92 -11.96
N CYS A 90 5.53 0.19 -11.91
CA CYS A 90 4.97 1.51 -11.57
C CYS A 90 3.93 1.97 -12.60
N VAL A 91 4.18 1.80 -13.89
CA VAL A 91 3.20 2.11 -14.95
C VAL A 91 1.94 1.25 -14.81
N LEU A 92 2.09 -0.06 -14.60
CA LEU A 92 0.95 -0.96 -14.37
C LEU A 92 0.17 -0.57 -13.11
N THR A 93 0.85 -0.17 -12.03
CA THR A 93 0.22 0.33 -10.81
C THR A 93 -0.62 1.58 -11.09
N LEU A 94 -0.09 2.54 -11.87
CA LEU A 94 -0.84 3.73 -12.29
C LEU A 94 -2.09 3.37 -13.08
N ILE A 95 -2.00 2.44 -14.03
CA ILE A 95 -3.14 1.97 -14.82
C ILE A 95 -4.21 1.37 -13.92
N CYS A 96 -3.82 0.48 -12.98
CA CYS A 96 -4.76 -0.12 -12.03
C CYS A 96 -5.47 0.93 -11.16
N HIS A 97 -4.72 1.91 -10.63
CA HIS A 97 -5.30 3.00 -9.84
C HIS A 97 -6.22 3.90 -10.66
N ALA A 98 -5.85 4.23 -11.90
CA ALA A 98 -6.69 5.01 -12.83
C ALA A 98 -8.00 4.28 -13.14
N GLN A 99 -7.95 2.97 -13.43
CA GLN A 99 -9.13 2.15 -13.68
C GLN A 99 -10.05 2.12 -12.45
N LEU A 100 -9.52 1.90 -11.26
CA LEU A 100 -10.30 1.91 -10.02
C LEU A 100 -10.97 3.26 -9.78
N TRP A 101 -10.26 4.36 -10.07
CA TRP A 101 -10.82 5.71 -9.94
C TRP A 101 -11.92 6.00 -10.96
N LEU A 102 -11.77 5.56 -12.21
CA LEU A 102 -12.79 5.66 -13.26
C LEU A 102 -14.04 4.85 -12.89
N HIS A 103 -13.87 3.61 -12.42
CA HIS A 103 -14.99 2.78 -11.95
C HIS A 103 -15.73 3.41 -10.78
N GLN A 104 -15.00 4.02 -9.85
CA GLN A 104 -15.57 4.72 -8.71
C GLN A 104 -16.40 5.94 -9.16
N ARG A 105 -15.92 6.69 -10.15
CA ARG A 105 -16.67 7.80 -10.76
C ARG A 105 -17.93 7.33 -11.51
N ALA A 106 -17.87 6.20 -12.19
CA ALA A 106 -19.00 5.61 -12.89
C ALA A 106 -20.01 4.91 -11.95
N GLN A 107 -19.89 5.08 -10.63
CA GLN A 107 -20.74 4.47 -9.59
C GLN A 107 -20.74 2.93 -9.56
N LYS A 108 -19.80 2.31 -10.23
CA LYS A 108 -19.57 0.85 -10.23
C LYS A 108 -18.49 0.51 -9.21
N LEU A 109 -18.85 0.48 -7.93
CA LEU A 109 -17.91 0.13 -6.87
C LEU A 109 -17.70 -1.38 -6.81
N PRO A 110 -16.49 -1.85 -7.11
CA PRO A 110 -16.17 -3.26 -6.87
C PRO A 110 -16.06 -3.54 -5.37
N PRO A 111 -16.23 -4.80 -4.94
CA PRO A 111 -16.02 -5.24 -3.57
C PRO A 111 -14.66 -4.75 -3.02
N MET A 112 -14.59 -4.53 -1.70
CA MET A 112 -13.38 -4.04 -1.06
C MET A 112 -12.16 -4.93 -1.32
N SER A 113 -12.34 -6.25 -1.32
CA SER A 113 -11.28 -7.22 -1.65
C SER A 113 -10.71 -7.00 -3.06
N VAL A 114 -11.58 -6.79 -4.05
CA VAL A 114 -11.17 -6.52 -5.44
C VAL A 114 -10.42 -5.19 -5.54
N ARG A 115 -10.87 -4.16 -4.81
CA ARG A 115 -10.16 -2.87 -4.77
C ARG A 115 -8.78 -2.99 -4.14
N MET A 116 -8.65 -3.75 -3.04
CA MET A 116 -7.37 -4.00 -2.40
C MET A 116 -6.43 -4.80 -3.31
N LEU A 117 -6.92 -5.87 -3.93
CA LEU A 117 -6.14 -6.63 -4.92
C LEU A 117 -5.71 -5.74 -6.09
N GLY A 118 -6.63 -4.99 -6.71
CA GLY A 118 -6.32 -4.12 -7.84
C GLY A 118 -5.29 -3.03 -7.51
N ARG A 119 -5.20 -2.57 -6.27
CA ARG A 119 -4.21 -1.56 -5.84
C ARG A 119 -2.85 -2.14 -5.51
N TRP A 120 -2.81 -3.33 -4.90
CA TRP A 120 -1.62 -3.82 -4.22
C TRP A 120 -0.95 -5.03 -4.84
N THR A 121 -1.63 -5.77 -5.73
CA THR A 121 -1.03 -6.95 -6.38
C THR A 121 0.25 -6.57 -7.12
N VAL A 122 0.21 -5.54 -7.95
CA VAL A 122 1.38 -5.10 -8.73
C VAL A 122 2.52 -4.61 -7.84
N PRO A 123 2.32 -3.72 -6.84
CA PRO A 123 3.37 -3.36 -5.88
C PRO A 123 3.97 -4.54 -5.11
N VAL A 124 3.15 -5.50 -4.68
CA VAL A 124 3.64 -6.70 -3.99
C VAL A 124 4.57 -7.51 -4.91
N PHE A 125 4.14 -7.74 -6.15
CA PHE A 125 5.00 -8.42 -7.14
C PHE A 125 6.27 -7.64 -7.43
N SER A 126 6.20 -6.31 -7.57
CA SER A 126 7.38 -5.49 -7.78
C SER A 126 8.40 -5.67 -6.66
N VAL A 127 7.97 -5.52 -5.39
CA VAL A 127 8.85 -5.63 -4.22
C VAL A 127 9.50 -7.02 -4.14
N LEU A 128 8.70 -8.07 -4.24
CA LEU A 128 9.19 -9.43 -4.04
C LEU A 128 10.00 -9.94 -5.24
N LEU A 129 9.46 -9.79 -6.44
CA LEU A 129 10.07 -10.35 -7.65
C LEU A 129 11.31 -9.56 -8.05
N SER A 130 11.21 -8.23 -8.18
CA SER A 130 12.39 -7.41 -8.53
C SER A 130 13.46 -7.48 -7.45
N GLY A 131 13.06 -7.50 -6.16
CA GLY A 131 13.99 -7.65 -5.06
C GLY A 131 14.74 -8.99 -5.13
N PHE A 132 14.03 -10.08 -5.34
CA PHE A 132 14.61 -11.41 -5.51
C PHE A 132 15.61 -11.48 -6.68
N TRP A 133 15.21 -10.96 -7.85
CA TRP A 133 16.05 -10.99 -9.04
C TRP A 133 17.31 -10.13 -8.90
N LEU A 134 17.21 -8.96 -8.27
CA LEU A 134 18.36 -8.08 -8.00
C LEU A 134 19.35 -8.72 -7.04
N MET A 135 18.89 -9.35 -5.94
CA MET A 135 19.74 -10.10 -5.02
C MET A 135 20.45 -11.24 -5.74
N ARG A 136 19.71 -12.04 -6.51
CA ARG A 136 20.27 -13.15 -7.29
C ARG A 136 21.30 -12.67 -8.32
N ALA A 137 21.01 -11.59 -9.05
CA ALA A 137 21.93 -11.02 -10.04
C ALA A 137 23.22 -10.48 -9.42
N ALA A 138 23.17 -10.02 -8.17
CA ALA A 138 24.33 -9.58 -7.40
C ALA A 138 25.10 -10.75 -6.74
N GLY A 139 24.64 -12.00 -6.90
CA GLY A 139 25.23 -13.15 -6.25
C GLY A 139 24.91 -13.28 -4.75
N GLU A 140 23.95 -12.46 -4.26
CA GLU A 140 23.51 -12.51 -2.87
C GLU A 140 22.35 -13.52 -2.70
N SER A 141 22.28 -14.19 -1.54
CA SER A 141 21.18 -15.10 -1.24
C SER A 141 19.94 -14.33 -0.76
N ALA A 142 18.83 -14.45 -1.47
CA ALA A 142 17.53 -13.95 -1.02
C ALA A 142 16.89 -14.93 -0.01
N GLY A 143 17.43 -14.98 1.21
CA GLY A 143 16.95 -15.84 2.29
C GLY A 143 15.88 -15.17 3.17
N ALA A 144 15.62 -15.80 4.33
CA ALA A 144 14.63 -15.29 5.30
C ALA A 144 14.93 -13.84 5.77
N ALA A 145 16.21 -13.49 5.90
CA ALA A 145 16.65 -12.15 6.29
C ALA A 145 16.18 -11.06 5.30
N PHE A 146 15.94 -11.42 4.05
CA PHE A 146 15.36 -10.52 3.03
C PHE A 146 13.83 -10.59 3.01
N PHE A 147 13.27 -11.81 2.92
CA PHE A 147 11.82 -11.95 2.73
C PHE A 147 10.99 -11.57 3.95
N VAL A 148 11.44 -11.87 5.17
CA VAL A 148 10.67 -11.57 6.39
C VAL A 148 10.43 -10.05 6.56
N PRO A 149 11.46 -9.18 6.47
CA PRO A 149 11.21 -7.74 6.52
C PRO A 149 10.40 -7.21 5.34
N CYS A 150 10.57 -7.75 4.13
CA CYS A 150 9.74 -7.39 2.97
C CYS A 150 8.26 -7.70 3.23
N LEU A 151 7.95 -8.90 3.70
CA LEU A 151 6.59 -9.30 4.02
C LEU A 151 5.98 -8.47 5.15
N LEU A 152 6.77 -8.17 6.18
CA LEU A 152 6.33 -7.27 7.27
C LEU A 152 6.02 -5.86 6.74
N ALA A 153 6.88 -5.31 5.91
CA ALA A 153 6.66 -4.00 5.29
C ALA A 153 5.41 -3.98 4.42
N LEU A 154 5.22 -5.02 3.60
CA LEU A 154 4.02 -5.19 2.77
C LEU A 154 2.75 -5.36 3.62
N LEU A 155 2.82 -6.10 4.73
CA LEU A 155 1.72 -6.25 5.67
C LEU A 155 1.33 -4.89 6.27
N LEU A 156 2.30 -4.06 6.67
CA LEU A 156 2.05 -2.72 7.19
C LEU A 156 1.42 -1.80 6.12
N LEU A 157 1.90 -1.87 4.89
CA LEU A 157 1.33 -1.11 3.77
C LEU A 157 -0.12 -1.52 3.48
N LEU A 158 -0.40 -2.82 3.41
CA LEU A 158 -1.73 -3.35 3.15
C LEU A 158 -2.72 -3.03 4.28
N THR A 159 -2.32 -3.19 5.53
CA THR A 159 -3.15 -2.85 6.69
C THR A 159 -3.36 -1.35 6.81
N GLY A 160 -2.33 -0.54 6.57
CA GLY A 160 -2.45 0.91 6.51
C GLY A 160 -3.44 1.35 5.42
N ALA A 161 -3.32 0.79 4.23
CA ALA A 161 -4.25 1.06 3.12
C ALA A 161 -5.69 0.61 3.44
N HIS A 162 -5.86 -0.52 4.14
CA HIS A 162 -7.16 -1.01 4.59
C HIS A 162 -7.88 -0.01 5.49
N PHE A 163 -7.17 0.66 6.40
CA PHE A 163 -7.77 1.64 7.33
C PHE A 163 -8.39 2.85 6.63
N PHE A 164 -8.00 3.19 5.42
CA PHE A 164 -8.67 4.24 4.64
C PHE A 164 -10.06 3.83 4.16
N ASP A 165 -10.28 2.55 3.90
CA ASP A 165 -11.49 2.00 3.27
C ASP A 165 -12.33 1.14 4.23
N CYS A 166 -11.85 0.85 5.46
CA CYS A 166 -12.50 -0.11 6.35
C CYS A 166 -13.89 0.39 6.80
N PRO A 167 -14.91 -0.48 6.74
CA PRO A 167 -16.23 -0.19 7.29
C PRO A 167 -16.18 -0.24 8.82
N ARG A 168 -17.05 0.53 9.49
CA ARG A 168 -17.12 0.58 10.96
C ARG A 168 -17.43 -0.77 11.61
N SER A 169 -18.19 -1.61 10.91
CA SER A 169 -18.53 -2.98 11.33
C SER A 169 -17.50 -4.03 10.89
N GLY A 170 -16.35 -3.62 10.34
CA GLY A 170 -15.31 -4.53 9.84
C GLY A 170 -14.61 -5.27 10.96
N LYS A 171 -14.28 -6.56 10.71
CA LYS A 171 -13.54 -7.39 11.69
C LYS A 171 -12.10 -6.91 11.93
N PHE A 172 -11.50 -6.25 10.92
CA PHE A 172 -10.12 -5.72 10.97
C PHE A 172 -10.13 -4.20 11.17
N THR A 173 -10.61 -3.74 12.33
CA THR A 173 -10.65 -2.33 12.71
C THR A 173 -10.21 -2.17 14.14
N PHE A 174 -9.79 -0.97 14.53
CA PHE A 174 -9.51 -0.67 15.93
C PHE A 174 -10.82 -0.54 16.71
N HIS A 175 -11.18 -1.57 17.47
CA HIS A 175 -12.33 -1.56 18.39
C HIS A 175 -11.93 -0.96 19.75
N LEU A 176 -11.74 0.36 19.77
CA LEU A 176 -11.49 1.09 21.01
C LEU A 176 -12.82 1.65 21.54
N LYS A 177 -13.25 1.21 22.72
CA LYS A 177 -14.51 1.64 23.36
C LYS A 177 -14.71 3.16 23.35
N ARG A 178 -13.62 3.94 23.47
CA ARG A 178 -13.66 5.40 23.48
C ARG A 178 -14.09 6.05 22.17
N ILE A 179 -13.86 5.41 21.03
CA ILE A 179 -14.16 5.94 19.68
C ILE A 179 -15.28 5.16 18.99
N GLU A 180 -15.69 4.01 19.51
CA GLU A 180 -16.61 3.08 18.85
C GLU A 180 -17.96 3.75 18.52
N TYR A 181 -18.47 4.60 19.42
CA TYR A 181 -19.74 5.31 19.25
C TYR A 181 -19.58 6.72 18.65
N LYS A 182 -18.35 7.20 18.45
CA LYS A 182 -18.04 8.55 17.96
C LYS A 182 -17.53 8.49 16.52
N GLU A 183 -18.39 8.84 15.57
CA GLU A 183 -18.08 8.66 14.15
C GLU A 183 -16.87 9.50 13.68
N ASN A 184 -16.78 10.76 14.10
CA ASN A 184 -15.69 11.64 13.69
C ASN A 184 -14.36 11.21 14.30
N ALA A 185 -14.34 10.85 15.60
CA ALA A 185 -13.16 10.33 16.29
C ALA A 185 -12.70 9.01 15.67
N TRP A 186 -13.63 8.11 15.38
CA TRP A 186 -13.34 6.84 14.70
C TRP A 186 -12.69 7.07 13.34
N ARG A 187 -13.27 7.96 12.53
CA ARG A 187 -12.79 8.28 11.19
C ARG A 187 -11.41 8.92 11.20
N LYS A 188 -11.18 9.90 12.11
CA LYS A 188 -9.88 10.58 12.26
C LYS A 188 -8.80 9.59 12.72
N THR A 189 -9.11 8.71 13.69
CA THR A 189 -8.17 7.68 14.19
C THR A 189 -7.76 6.69 13.11
N HIS A 190 -8.71 6.13 12.36
CA HIS A 190 -8.40 5.17 11.29
C HIS A 190 -7.63 5.80 10.13
N ARG A 191 -7.92 7.06 9.80
CA ARG A 191 -7.16 7.81 8.81
C ARG A 191 -5.70 8.02 9.26
N LEU A 192 -5.49 8.40 10.51
CA LEU A 192 -4.15 8.56 11.07
C LEU A 192 -3.41 7.22 11.09
N ALA A 193 -4.07 6.15 11.54
CA ALA A 193 -3.49 4.81 11.54
C ALA A 193 -3.08 4.38 10.13
N GLY A 194 -3.94 4.62 9.13
CA GLY A 194 -3.64 4.33 7.74
C GLY A 194 -2.35 5.02 7.26
N ILE A 195 -2.22 6.33 7.53
CA ILE A 195 -1.02 7.10 7.18
C ILE A 195 0.21 6.57 7.90
N CYS A 196 0.14 6.43 9.23
CA CYS A 196 1.28 6.01 10.05
C CYS A 196 1.79 4.61 9.67
N TRP A 197 0.89 3.66 9.44
CA TRP A 197 1.27 2.30 9.10
C TRP A 197 1.80 2.18 7.67
N MET A 198 1.26 2.96 6.72
CA MET A 198 1.82 3.04 5.37
C MET A 198 3.23 3.64 5.40
N LEU A 199 3.44 4.72 6.17
CA LEU A 199 4.77 5.33 6.33
C LEU A 199 5.76 4.36 6.99
N ALA A 200 5.34 3.59 8.00
CA ALA A 200 6.17 2.57 8.62
C ALA A 200 6.59 1.49 7.63
N GLY A 201 5.66 1.02 6.79
CA GLY A 201 5.96 0.04 5.74
C GLY A 201 6.93 0.58 4.69
N LEU A 202 6.73 1.83 4.22
CA LEU A 202 7.64 2.48 3.27
C LEU A 202 9.03 2.72 3.88
N LEU A 203 9.09 3.16 5.15
CA LEU A 203 10.35 3.34 5.86
C LEU A 203 11.12 2.01 5.96
N LEU A 204 10.42 0.93 6.30
CA LEU A 204 11.02 -0.39 6.41
C LEU A 204 11.59 -0.88 5.06
N LEU A 205 10.86 -0.68 3.95
CA LEU A 205 11.37 -0.99 2.60
C LEU A 205 12.56 -0.11 2.24
N GLY A 206 12.49 1.19 2.53
CA GLY A 206 13.60 2.13 2.27
C GLY A 206 14.88 1.75 3.01
N LEU A 207 14.78 1.37 4.30
CA LEU A 207 15.92 0.92 5.09
C LEU A 207 16.49 -0.40 4.55
N LEU A 208 15.63 -1.36 4.30
CA LEU A 208 16.04 -2.67 3.82
C LEU A 208 16.73 -2.57 2.45
N PHE A 209 16.15 -1.88 1.50
CA PHE A 209 16.66 -1.80 0.14
C PHE A 209 17.82 -0.80 0.00
N GLY A 210 17.71 0.36 0.66
CA GLY A 210 18.76 1.38 0.60
C GLY A 210 19.99 1.03 1.42
N MET A 211 19.82 0.52 2.65
CA MET A 211 20.92 0.23 3.57
C MET A 211 21.31 -1.26 3.65
N GLY A 212 20.46 -2.15 3.15
CA GLY A 212 20.68 -3.62 3.24
C GLY A 212 20.48 -4.21 4.64
N ARG A 213 20.16 -3.39 5.61
CA ARG A 213 19.90 -3.78 7.00
C ARG A 213 18.91 -2.84 7.65
N ILE A 214 18.28 -3.29 8.71
CA ILE A 214 17.42 -2.48 9.56
C ILE A 214 18.22 -2.11 10.79
N PRO A 215 18.71 -0.86 10.91
CA PRO A 215 19.43 -0.43 12.11
C PRO A 215 18.54 -0.54 13.34
N ALA A 216 19.08 -0.98 14.48
CA ALA A 216 18.32 -1.10 15.73
C ALA A 216 17.67 0.23 16.14
N LEU A 217 18.33 1.36 15.89
CA LEU A 217 17.79 2.70 16.16
C LEU A 217 16.51 3.00 15.37
N SER A 218 16.30 2.38 14.20
CA SER A 218 15.07 2.55 13.42
C SER A 218 13.84 1.90 14.07
N ALA A 219 14.01 1.04 15.07
CA ALA A 219 12.90 0.50 15.85
C ALA A 219 12.10 1.60 16.54
N VAL A 220 12.76 2.67 17.01
CA VAL A 220 12.09 3.79 17.69
C VAL A 220 11.07 4.50 16.78
N PRO A 221 11.44 5.04 15.61
CA PRO A 221 10.47 5.68 14.72
C PRO A 221 9.41 4.70 14.19
N LEU A 222 9.75 3.44 13.98
CA LEU A 222 8.77 2.42 13.58
C LEU A 222 7.72 2.19 14.67
N LEU A 223 8.14 2.01 15.92
CA LEU A 223 7.23 1.85 17.05
C LEU A 223 6.37 3.10 17.28
N LEU A 224 6.96 4.30 17.16
CA LEU A 224 6.20 5.54 17.26
C LEU A 224 5.10 5.62 16.19
N LEU A 225 5.41 5.29 14.94
CA LEU A 225 4.41 5.26 13.87
C LEU A 225 3.30 4.22 14.12
N LEU A 226 3.65 3.04 14.62
CA LEU A 226 2.67 1.99 14.91
C LEU A 226 1.75 2.34 16.07
N LEU A 227 2.29 2.98 17.11
CA LEU A 227 1.55 3.27 18.35
C LEU A 227 0.85 4.64 18.33
N ALA A 228 1.27 5.60 17.49
CA ALA A 228 0.70 6.95 17.42
C ALA A 228 -0.84 7.01 17.31
N PRO A 229 -1.53 6.12 16.61
CA PRO A 229 -2.99 6.14 16.56
C PRO A 229 -3.68 5.90 17.89
N LEU A 230 -3.04 5.20 18.84
CA LEU A 230 -3.65 4.85 20.14
C LEU A 230 -3.87 6.08 21.05
N PRO A 231 -2.85 6.90 21.37
CA PRO A 231 -3.06 8.11 22.15
C PRO A 231 -3.91 9.14 21.39
N ALA A 232 -3.76 9.25 20.05
CA ALA A 232 -4.56 10.15 19.22
C ALA A 232 -6.05 9.82 19.28
N ALA A 233 -6.44 8.55 19.39
CA ALA A 233 -7.82 8.14 19.56
C ALA A 233 -8.47 8.77 20.81
N GLY A 234 -7.72 8.84 21.92
CA GLY A 234 -8.17 9.50 23.15
C GLY A 234 -8.41 11.01 22.96
N ILE A 235 -7.50 11.68 22.25
CA ILE A 235 -7.60 13.12 21.96
C ILE A 235 -8.82 13.40 21.04
N PHE A 236 -8.98 12.61 19.99
CA PHE A 236 -10.12 12.76 19.06
C PHE A 236 -11.46 12.45 19.74
N ALA A 237 -11.48 11.44 20.64
CA ALA A 237 -12.67 11.12 21.41
C ALA A 237 -13.09 12.24 22.37
N LYS A 238 -12.13 12.96 22.98
CA LYS A 238 -12.40 14.11 23.85
C LYS A 238 -12.98 15.26 23.06
N ARG A 239 -12.36 15.64 21.95
CA ARG A 239 -12.85 16.74 21.08
C ARG A 239 -14.25 16.49 20.53
N ASP A 240 -14.57 15.25 20.13
CA ASP A 240 -15.89 14.87 19.61
C ASP A 240 -17.00 14.87 20.71
N SER A 241 -16.63 15.12 21.97
CA SER A 241 -17.55 15.27 23.09
C SER A 241 -17.82 16.73 23.45
N GLU A 242 -16.96 17.62 22.96
CA GLU A 242 -17.00 19.06 23.23
C GLU A 242 -17.71 19.83 22.07
N GLU A 243 -17.87 19.18 20.89
CA GLU A 243 -18.65 19.62 19.74
C GLU A 243 -20.10 19.08 19.81
#